data_72cd8b529d890fbbea37c4e06bf02ac5
#
_entry.id   72cd8b529d890fbbea37c4e06bf02ac5
#
_cell.length_a   1.000
_cell.length_b   1.000
_cell.length_c   1.000
_cell.angle_alpha   90.00
_cell.angle_beta   90.00
_cell.angle_gamma   90.00
#
_symmetry.space_group_name_H-M   'P 1'
#
loop_
_entity.id
_entity.type
_entity.pdbx_description
1 polymer ?
#
loop_
_entity_poly.entity_id
_entity_poly.type
_entity_poly.pdbx_seq_one_letter_code
_entity_poly.pdbx_strand_id
1 'polypeptide(L)'
;SRVHGIYDHDVRSKGGFSTVADAVAELIEGAIIVGHNVRKFDMAMLEGEYLRLGKRAPKPKAIMDTYELVRRLKIGRPHGLGAQCTRHGIALKDAHTAAADAAASLLLFWRLSVDHAPSFRKSIEEIERWAVHGTVGSESTDLGRGLADLEPVDSLGKIRIDDGHMVLAFGRHKGRHLSEIQFEDPRYIHWLLSPKGIEDDEARERVKTYLDGL
;
A
#
# COMPACT_ATOMS: atom_id res chain seq x y z
N SER A 1 12.12 17.14 2.25
CA SER A 1 12.11 15.71 2.50
C SER A 1 12.59 14.92 1.29
N ARG A 2 13.20 13.75 1.53
CA ARG A 2 13.76 12.90 0.45
C ARG A 2 12.69 12.18 -0.38
N VAL A 3 11.45 12.13 0.10
CA VAL A 3 10.36 11.37 -0.54
C VAL A 3 9.55 12.24 -1.50
N HIS A 4 9.10 13.40 -1.06
CA HIS A 4 8.17 14.26 -1.81
C HIS A 4 8.79 15.60 -2.26
N GLY A 5 10.07 15.84 -1.98
CA GLY A 5 10.79 17.05 -2.42
C GLY A 5 10.30 18.37 -1.82
N ILE A 6 9.36 18.36 -0.86
CA ILE A 6 8.84 19.56 -0.21
C ILE A 6 9.65 19.84 1.06
N TYR A 7 10.12 21.05 1.23
CA TYR A 7 10.93 21.51 2.35
C TYR A 7 10.24 22.64 3.13
N ASP A 8 10.70 22.94 4.32
CA ASP A 8 10.09 23.95 5.21
C ASP A 8 10.00 25.33 4.55
N HIS A 9 10.95 25.68 3.68
CA HIS A 9 10.93 26.95 2.97
C HIS A 9 9.79 27.03 1.93
N ASP A 10 9.36 25.90 1.35
CA ASP A 10 8.28 25.84 0.36
C ASP A 10 6.91 26.10 1.00
N VAL A 11 6.75 25.73 2.27
CA VAL A 11 5.48 25.81 3.00
C VAL A 11 5.38 26.99 3.94
N ARG A 12 6.51 27.65 4.27
CA ARG A 12 6.57 28.73 5.26
C ARG A 12 5.63 29.90 4.94
N SER A 13 5.42 30.21 3.66
CA SER A 13 4.54 31.30 3.20
C SER A 13 3.13 30.84 2.85
N LYS A 14 2.81 29.56 3.02
CA LYS A 14 1.49 29.03 2.70
C LYS A 14 0.54 29.17 3.88
N GLY A 15 -0.74 29.36 3.60
CA GLY A 15 -1.79 29.33 4.61
C GLY A 15 -1.90 27.95 5.27
N GLY A 16 -2.36 27.92 6.52
CA GLY A 16 -2.67 26.65 7.19
C GLY A 16 -3.90 25.98 6.57
N PHE A 17 -4.17 24.73 6.98
CA PHE A 17 -5.29 23.93 6.46
C PHE A 17 -6.65 24.64 6.60
N SER A 18 -6.82 25.50 7.62
CA SER A 18 -8.03 26.31 7.83
C SER A 18 -8.43 27.15 6.61
N THR A 19 -7.46 27.55 5.77
CA THR A 19 -7.73 28.39 4.58
C THR A 19 -8.37 27.62 3.43
N VAL A 20 -8.27 26.29 3.44
CA VAL A 20 -8.77 25.40 2.36
C VAL A 20 -9.81 24.39 2.87
N ALA A 21 -10.03 24.32 4.18
CA ALA A 21 -10.84 23.30 4.79
C ALA A 21 -12.27 23.22 4.23
N ASP A 22 -12.92 24.36 4.01
CA ASP A 22 -14.30 24.40 3.52
C ASP A 22 -14.37 23.92 2.05
N ALA A 23 -13.44 24.35 1.20
CA ALA A 23 -13.34 23.86 -0.18
C ALA A 23 -13.04 22.36 -0.25
N VAL A 24 -12.17 21.86 0.63
CA VAL A 24 -11.89 20.41 0.73
C VAL A 24 -13.15 19.67 1.18
N ALA A 25 -13.91 20.21 2.14
CA ALA A 25 -15.15 19.60 2.58
C ALA A 25 -16.18 19.47 1.44
N GLU A 26 -16.35 20.53 0.65
CA GLU A 26 -17.26 20.52 -0.52
C GLU A 26 -16.87 19.45 -1.56
N LEU A 27 -15.58 19.21 -1.76
CA LEU A 27 -15.10 18.22 -2.70
C LEU A 27 -15.29 16.77 -2.20
N ILE A 28 -15.25 16.56 -0.89
CA ILE A 28 -15.28 15.22 -0.27
C ILE A 28 -16.70 14.80 0.12
N GLU A 29 -17.53 15.74 0.59
CA GLU A 29 -18.87 15.42 1.10
C GLU A 29 -19.71 14.71 0.05
N GLY A 30 -20.11 13.46 0.34
CA GLY A 30 -20.88 12.63 -0.58
C GLY A 30 -20.14 12.14 -1.83
N ALA A 31 -18.84 12.45 -1.99
CA ALA A 31 -18.03 11.99 -3.12
C ALA A 31 -17.55 10.55 -2.96
N ILE A 32 -17.17 9.91 -4.06
CA ILE A 32 -16.43 8.65 -4.05
C ILE A 32 -14.95 9.00 -4.07
N ILE A 33 -14.25 8.65 -3.01
CA ILE A 33 -12.81 8.86 -2.90
C ILE A 33 -12.07 7.64 -3.44
N VAL A 34 -11.12 7.87 -4.34
CA VAL A 34 -10.24 6.80 -4.88
C VAL A 34 -8.80 7.13 -4.55
N GLY A 35 -8.08 6.16 -4.00
CA GLY A 35 -6.65 6.32 -3.68
C GLY A 35 -5.99 4.99 -3.35
N HIS A 36 -4.69 5.03 -3.05
CA HIS A 36 -3.91 3.86 -2.69
C HIS A 36 -3.41 3.97 -1.24
N ASN A 37 -3.93 3.13 -0.35
CA ASN A 37 -3.77 3.23 1.11
C ASN A 37 -4.39 4.54 1.68
N VAL A 38 -5.36 5.07 0.96
CA VAL A 38 -6.00 6.37 1.22
C VAL A 38 -6.74 6.38 2.55
N ARG A 39 -7.36 5.26 2.94
CA ARG A 39 -8.10 5.14 4.19
C ARG A 39 -7.22 5.35 5.42
N LYS A 40 -6.06 4.70 5.44
CA LYS A 40 -5.14 4.74 6.58
C LYS A 40 -4.23 5.96 6.59
N PHE A 41 -4.03 6.61 5.46
CA PHE A 41 -3.12 7.74 5.34
C PHE A 41 -3.87 9.06 5.11
N ASP A 42 -4.41 9.27 3.93
CA ASP A 42 -4.99 10.57 3.54
C ASP A 42 -6.23 10.92 4.37
N MET A 43 -7.16 9.97 4.51
CA MET A 43 -8.39 10.20 5.30
C MET A 43 -8.09 10.40 6.78
N ALA A 44 -7.16 9.64 7.35
CA ALA A 44 -6.77 9.81 8.75
C ALA A 44 -6.07 11.16 9.00
N MET A 45 -5.25 11.64 8.04
CA MET A 45 -4.67 12.98 8.13
C MET A 45 -5.73 14.06 8.06
N LEU A 46 -6.69 13.96 7.12
CA LEU A 46 -7.78 14.91 6.99
C LEU A 46 -8.64 14.97 8.27
N GLU A 47 -9.01 13.82 8.81
CA GLU A 47 -9.74 13.76 10.08
C GLU A 47 -8.98 14.49 11.21
N GLY A 48 -7.66 14.29 11.30
CA GLY A 48 -6.80 14.98 12.25
C GLY A 48 -6.77 16.49 12.04
N GLU A 49 -6.73 16.98 10.80
CA GLU A 49 -6.73 18.41 10.49
C GLU A 49 -8.10 19.06 10.83
N TYR A 50 -9.21 18.40 10.48
CA TYR A 50 -10.54 18.89 10.86
C TYR A 50 -10.74 18.91 12.39
N LEU A 51 -10.24 17.90 13.09
CA LEU A 51 -10.28 17.84 14.55
C LEU A 51 -9.51 19.01 15.18
N ARG A 52 -8.34 19.37 14.65
CA ARG A 52 -7.56 20.54 15.10
C ARG A 52 -8.30 21.86 14.92
N LEU A 53 -9.18 21.93 13.91
CA LEU A 53 -10.05 23.09 13.67
C LEU A 53 -11.34 23.06 14.52
N GLY A 54 -11.57 22.05 15.35
CA GLY A 54 -12.83 21.83 16.05
C GLY A 54 -14.02 21.57 15.11
N LYS A 55 -13.74 21.14 13.87
CA LYS A 55 -14.75 20.83 12.84
C LYS A 55 -14.87 19.32 12.66
N ARG A 56 -16.04 18.85 12.25
CA ARG A 56 -16.23 17.49 11.79
C ARG A 56 -15.65 17.33 10.38
N ALA A 57 -14.91 16.24 10.15
CA ALA A 57 -14.45 15.88 8.81
C ALA A 57 -15.64 15.57 7.88
N PRO A 58 -15.55 15.93 6.58
CA PRO A 58 -16.57 15.60 5.59
C PRO A 58 -16.68 14.08 5.43
N LYS A 59 -17.89 13.61 5.13
CA LYS A 59 -18.16 12.18 4.97
C LYS A 59 -18.29 11.83 3.50
N PRO A 60 -17.34 11.07 2.91
CA PRO A 60 -17.47 10.56 1.55
C PRO A 60 -18.63 9.54 1.47
N LYS A 61 -19.19 9.39 0.28
CA LYS A 61 -20.17 8.35 -0.03
C LYS A 61 -19.55 6.96 0.09
N ALA A 62 -18.35 6.79 -0.45
CA ALA A 62 -17.56 5.56 -0.37
C ALA A 62 -16.06 5.84 -0.57
N ILE A 63 -15.21 4.95 -0.08
CA ILE A 63 -13.74 5.01 -0.24
C ILE A 63 -13.27 3.75 -0.96
N MET A 64 -12.78 3.93 -2.19
CA MET A 64 -12.17 2.89 -3.01
C MET A 64 -10.66 2.90 -2.80
N ASP A 65 -10.21 2.15 -1.80
CA ASP A 65 -8.79 2.00 -1.50
C ASP A 65 -8.19 0.88 -2.35
N THR A 66 -7.39 1.23 -3.36
CA THR A 66 -6.79 0.24 -4.26
C THR A 66 -5.79 -0.68 -3.56
N TYR A 67 -5.19 -0.25 -2.44
CA TYR A 67 -4.36 -1.13 -1.62
C TYR A 67 -5.19 -2.25 -0.95
N GLU A 68 -6.39 -1.91 -0.43
CA GLU A 68 -7.32 -2.90 0.11
C GLU A 68 -7.86 -3.82 -0.98
N LEU A 69 -8.19 -3.27 -2.16
CA LEU A 69 -8.71 -4.02 -3.29
C LEU A 69 -7.69 -5.05 -3.83
N VAL A 70 -6.43 -4.68 -4.05
CA VAL A 70 -5.41 -5.63 -4.52
C VAL A 70 -5.20 -6.78 -3.54
N ARG A 71 -5.28 -6.50 -2.23
CA ARG A 71 -5.22 -7.53 -1.19
C ARG A 71 -6.45 -8.42 -1.19
N ARG A 72 -7.65 -7.83 -1.31
CA ARG A 72 -8.93 -8.56 -1.36
C ARG A 72 -9.03 -9.47 -2.57
N LEU A 73 -8.51 -9.03 -3.71
CA LEU A 73 -8.41 -9.80 -4.95
C LEU A 73 -7.27 -10.83 -4.92
N LYS A 74 -6.52 -10.92 -3.84
CA LYS A 74 -5.35 -11.82 -3.68
C LYS A 74 -4.30 -11.62 -4.77
N ILE A 75 -4.14 -10.39 -5.25
CA ILE A 75 -3.10 -10.05 -6.21
C ILE A 75 -1.74 -10.12 -5.49
N GLY A 76 -0.76 -10.75 -6.14
CA GLY A 76 0.55 -10.98 -5.55
C GLY A 76 1.28 -9.70 -5.11
N ARG A 77 2.20 -9.84 -4.15
CA ARG A 77 3.08 -8.75 -3.69
C ARG A 77 4.09 -8.34 -4.76
N PRO A 78 4.71 -7.14 -4.68
CA PRO A 78 4.45 -6.08 -3.69
C PRO A 78 3.13 -5.33 -3.96
N HIS A 79 2.44 -4.90 -2.90
CA HIS A 79 1.16 -4.19 -3.04
C HIS A 79 1.29 -2.67 -3.16
N GLY A 80 2.49 -2.10 -3.11
CA GLY A 80 2.71 -0.66 -3.29
C GLY A 80 2.28 -0.17 -4.66
N LEU A 81 1.85 1.10 -4.75
CA LEU A 81 1.29 1.70 -5.97
C LEU A 81 2.17 1.49 -7.19
N GLY A 82 3.47 1.80 -7.10
CA GLY A 82 4.41 1.66 -8.22
C GLY A 82 4.48 0.24 -8.76
N ALA A 83 4.56 -0.76 -7.87
CA ALA A 83 4.60 -2.17 -8.26
C ALA A 83 3.29 -2.62 -8.91
N GLN A 84 2.15 -2.17 -8.38
CA GLN A 84 0.85 -2.48 -8.98
C GLN A 84 0.66 -1.77 -10.33
N CYS A 85 1.13 -0.53 -10.47
CA CYS A 85 1.13 0.17 -11.76
C CYS A 85 1.94 -0.60 -12.80
N THR A 86 3.15 -1.03 -12.47
CA THR A 86 3.99 -1.85 -13.36
C THR A 86 3.28 -3.13 -13.77
N ARG A 87 2.69 -3.87 -12.81
CA ARG A 87 1.96 -5.12 -13.06
C ARG A 87 0.79 -4.93 -14.03
N HIS A 88 0.07 -3.83 -13.91
CA HIS A 88 -1.13 -3.54 -14.72
C HIS A 88 -0.84 -2.66 -15.95
N GLY A 89 0.42 -2.42 -16.29
CA GLY A 89 0.81 -1.63 -17.47
C GLY A 89 0.45 -0.14 -17.37
N ILE A 90 0.37 0.40 -16.16
CA ILE A 90 0.09 1.81 -15.89
C ILE A 90 1.41 2.58 -15.79
N ALA A 91 1.63 3.54 -16.68
CA ALA A 91 2.81 4.41 -16.63
C ALA A 91 2.68 5.39 -15.46
N LEU A 92 3.52 5.25 -14.45
CA LEU A 92 3.65 6.17 -13.33
C LEU A 92 4.86 7.08 -13.57
N LYS A 93 4.62 8.22 -14.25
CA LYS A 93 5.62 9.30 -14.40
C LYS A 93 5.53 10.19 -13.17
N ASP A 94 6.66 10.73 -12.74
CA ASP A 94 6.75 11.65 -11.59
C ASP A 94 6.17 11.06 -10.28
N ALA A 95 6.45 9.77 -10.02
CA ALA A 95 6.11 9.09 -8.77
C ALA A 95 6.47 9.98 -7.56
N HIS A 96 5.64 9.93 -6.52
CA HIS A 96 5.71 10.74 -5.29
C HIS A 96 5.26 12.20 -5.45
N THR A 97 4.62 12.56 -6.57
CA THR A 97 3.77 13.75 -6.62
C THR A 97 2.32 13.35 -6.35
N ALA A 98 1.62 14.15 -5.52
CA ALA A 98 0.25 13.82 -5.13
C ALA A 98 -0.69 13.63 -6.34
N ALA A 99 -0.54 14.47 -7.37
CA ALA A 99 -1.37 14.40 -8.58
C ALA A 99 -1.09 13.13 -9.40
N ALA A 100 0.19 12.74 -9.57
CA ALA A 100 0.54 11.54 -10.32
C ALA A 100 0.08 10.27 -9.59
N ASP A 101 0.28 10.22 -8.27
CA ASP A 101 -0.13 9.08 -7.44
C ASP A 101 -1.65 8.94 -7.39
N ALA A 102 -2.40 10.07 -7.31
CA ALA A 102 -3.87 10.06 -7.39
C ALA A 102 -4.37 9.57 -8.74
N ALA A 103 -3.82 10.07 -9.85
CA ALA A 103 -4.17 9.63 -11.20
C ALA A 103 -3.86 8.14 -11.41
N ALA A 104 -2.69 7.68 -10.97
CA ALA A 104 -2.30 6.28 -11.05
C ALA A 104 -3.23 5.37 -10.21
N SER A 105 -3.64 5.83 -9.03
CA SER A 105 -4.60 5.11 -8.19
C SER A 105 -5.97 4.96 -8.85
N LEU A 106 -6.45 6.00 -9.53
CA LEU A 106 -7.71 5.96 -10.29
C LEU A 106 -7.61 4.99 -11.48
N LEU A 107 -6.51 5.03 -12.23
CA LEU A 107 -6.27 4.11 -13.35
C LEU A 107 -6.16 2.66 -12.85
N LEU A 108 -5.51 2.45 -11.70
CA LEU A 108 -5.42 1.12 -11.09
C LEU A 108 -6.80 0.61 -10.67
N PHE A 109 -7.62 1.45 -10.01
CA PHE A 109 -9.00 1.10 -9.67
C PHE A 109 -9.81 0.69 -10.90
N TRP A 110 -9.75 1.50 -11.96
CA TRP A 110 -10.41 1.18 -13.23
C TRP A 110 -9.91 -0.14 -13.80
N ARG A 111 -8.60 -0.36 -13.84
CA ARG A 111 -8.02 -1.61 -14.38
C ARG A 111 -8.46 -2.82 -13.59
N LEU A 112 -8.43 -2.74 -12.24
CA LEU A 112 -8.92 -3.82 -11.37
C LEU A 112 -10.39 -4.13 -11.63
N SER A 113 -11.22 -3.11 -11.84
CA SER A 113 -12.66 -3.29 -12.10
C SER A 113 -12.93 -3.97 -13.43
N VAL A 114 -12.08 -3.79 -14.43
CA VAL A 114 -12.17 -4.48 -15.73
C VAL A 114 -11.64 -5.91 -15.63
N ASP A 115 -10.46 -6.09 -15.07
CA ASP A 115 -9.79 -7.40 -15.00
C ASP A 115 -10.53 -8.37 -14.06
N HIS A 116 -11.24 -7.84 -13.04
CA HIS A 116 -11.99 -8.61 -12.05
C HIS A 116 -13.49 -8.26 -12.05
N ALA A 117 -14.07 -8.00 -13.21
CA ALA A 117 -15.46 -7.52 -13.36
C ALA A 117 -16.51 -8.24 -12.49
N PRO A 118 -16.48 -9.58 -12.28
CA PRO A 118 -17.45 -10.24 -11.41
C PRO A 118 -17.45 -9.70 -9.96
N SER A 119 -16.30 -9.29 -9.42
CA SER A 119 -16.18 -8.74 -8.06
C SER A 119 -16.72 -7.32 -7.95
N PHE A 120 -16.83 -6.60 -9.08
CA PHE A 120 -17.24 -5.20 -9.15
C PHE A 120 -18.69 -5.00 -9.65
N ARG A 121 -19.45 -6.07 -9.91
CA ARG A 121 -20.88 -6.02 -10.29
C ARG A 121 -21.78 -5.83 -9.05
N LYS A 122 -21.54 -4.76 -8.29
CA LYS A 122 -22.21 -4.43 -7.04
C LYS A 122 -22.30 -2.91 -6.92
N SER A 123 -23.10 -2.41 -5.96
CA SER A 123 -23.07 -0.99 -5.64
C SER A 123 -21.70 -0.58 -5.08
N ILE A 124 -21.37 0.70 -5.17
CA ILE A 124 -20.06 1.19 -4.74
C ILE A 124 -19.85 0.98 -3.23
N GLU A 125 -20.91 1.09 -2.45
CA GLU A 125 -20.90 0.85 -1.00
C GLU A 125 -20.72 -0.65 -0.67
N GLU A 126 -21.23 -1.54 -1.51
CA GLU A 126 -21.02 -2.97 -1.36
C GLU A 126 -19.60 -3.37 -1.74
N ILE A 127 -19.00 -2.72 -2.76
CA ILE A 127 -17.60 -2.92 -3.13
C ILE A 127 -16.70 -2.45 -1.98
N GLU A 128 -16.98 -1.30 -1.38
CA GLU A 128 -16.24 -0.81 -0.22
C GLU A 128 -16.31 -1.81 0.95
N ARG A 129 -17.51 -2.22 1.34
CA ARG A 129 -17.69 -3.20 2.43
C ARG A 129 -16.95 -4.50 2.14
N TRP A 130 -17.06 -5.01 0.92
CA TRP A 130 -16.35 -6.20 0.52
C TRP A 130 -14.83 -6.01 0.56
N ALA A 131 -14.31 -4.89 0.07
CA ALA A 131 -12.88 -4.60 0.14
C ALA A 131 -12.35 -4.60 1.57
N VAL A 132 -13.09 -3.97 2.50
CA VAL A 132 -12.72 -3.83 3.92
C VAL A 132 -12.95 -5.12 4.71
N HIS A 133 -14.14 -5.72 4.61
CA HIS A 133 -14.60 -6.78 5.51
C HIS A 133 -14.70 -8.17 4.86
N GLY A 134 -14.63 -8.25 3.52
CA GLY A 134 -14.82 -9.51 2.81
C GLY A 134 -16.29 -9.85 2.56
N THR A 135 -16.53 -11.10 2.16
CA THR A 135 -17.89 -11.61 1.91
C THR A 135 -18.52 -11.99 3.24
N VAL A 136 -19.71 -11.46 3.52
CA VAL A 136 -20.49 -11.83 4.70
C VAL A 136 -20.76 -13.33 4.67
N GLY A 137 -20.39 -14.06 5.72
CA GLY A 137 -20.59 -15.51 5.86
C GLY A 137 -19.43 -16.38 5.39
N SER A 138 -18.37 -15.83 4.81
CA SER A 138 -17.10 -16.56 4.70
C SER A 138 -16.30 -16.37 6.01
N GLU A 139 -15.83 -17.43 6.61
CA GLU A 139 -14.93 -17.37 7.79
C GLU A 139 -13.58 -16.70 7.49
N SER A 140 -13.32 -16.39 6.24
CA SER A 140 -12.14 -15.69 5.79
C SER A 140 -12.40 -14.18 5.81
N THR A 141 -12.24 -13.59 6.98
CA THR A 141 -11.92 -12.16 7.17
C THR A 141 -10.50 -11.83 6.64
N ASP A 142 -9.96 -12.68 5.80
CA ASP A 142 -8.60 -12.59 5.32
C ASP A 142 -8.49 -11.49 4.27
N LEU A 143 -8.26 -10.26 4.74
CA LEU A 143 -7.73 -9.13 3.97
C LEU A 143 -6.31 -9.46 3.50
N GLY A 144 -6.11 -10.49 2.67
CA GLY A 144 -4.81 -10.98 2.26
C GLY A 144 -3.73 -10.63 3.31
N ARG A 145 -3.18 -11.57 4.01
CA ARG A 145 -2.31 -11.38 5.18
C ARG A 145 -1.39 -10.18 5.03
N GLY A 146 -1.43 -9.26 5.99
CA GLY A 146 -0.45 -8.20 6.09
C GLY A 146 0.96 -8.79 6.25
N LEU A 147 2.02 -8.02 6.01
CA LEU A 147 3.39 -8.55 6.26
C LEU A 147 3.55 -9.07 7.68
N ALA A 148 2.88 -8.43 8.66
CA ALA A 148 2.94 -8.84 10.06
C ALA A 148 2.25 -10.19 10.34
N ASP A 149 1.30 -10.59 9.49
CA ASP A 149 0.51 -11.81 9.66
C ASP A 149 1.16 -13.02 8.97
N LEU A 150 2.22 -12.81 8.20
CA LEU A 150 2.95 -13.87 7.52
C LEU A 150 3.88 -14.60 8.50
N GLU A 151 4.15 -15.87 8.23
CA GLU A 151 5.05 -16.68 9.03
C GLU A 151 6.48 -16.10 9.00
N PRO A 152 7.09 -15.78 10.16
CA PRO A 152 8.45 -15.27 10.22
C PRO A 152 9.48 -16.41 9.96
N VAL A 153 10.54 -16.08 9.24
CA VAL A 153 11.70 -16.97 9.00
C VAL A 153 12.76 -16.76 10.07
N ASP A 154 12.91 -15.52 10.53
CA ASP A 154 13.85 -15.11 11.58
C ASP A 154 13.12 -14.58 12.82
N SER A 155 13.79 -14.58 13.97
CA SER A 155 13.22 -14.18 15.27
C SER A 155 12.70 -12.73 15.30
N LEU A 156 13.26 -11.85 14.49
CA LEU A 156 12.84 -10.45 14.37
C LEU A 156 11.77 -10.23 13.30
N GLY A 157 11.38 -11.28 12.56
CA GLY A 157 10.40 -11.21 11.49
C GLY A 157 10.80 -10.30 10.32
N LYS A 158 12.10 -10.15 10.08
CA LYS A 158 12.66 -9.41 8.96
C LYS A 158 12.36 -10.08 7.62
N ILE A 159 12.37 -11.41 7.60
CA ILE A 159 12.00 -12.24 6.46
C ILE A 159 10.75 -13.02 6.82
N ARG A 160 9.82 -13.12 5.87
CA ARG A 160 8.55 -13.81 6.07
C ARG A 160 8.20 -14.66 4.85
N ILE A 161 7.33 -15.65 5.04
CA ILE A 161 6.86 -16.53 3.98
C ILE A 161 5.47 -16.07 3.55
N ASP A 162 5.31 -15.81 2.24
CA ASP A 162 4.05 -15.47 1.58
C ASP A 162 3.83 -16.45 0.43
N ASP A 163 2.91 -17.39 0.60
CA ASP A 163 2.56 -18.38 -0.41
C ASP A 163 3.78 -19.15 -0.97
N GLY A 164 4.66 -19.59 -0.04
CA GLY A 164 5.87 -20.33 -0.37
C GLY A 164 7.07 -19.47 -0.82
N HIS A 165 6.89 -18.16 -0.98
CA HIS A 165 7.94 -17.22 -1.33
C HIS A 165 8.47 -16.45 -0.13
N MET A 166 9.78 -16.22 -0.08
CA MET A 166 10.36 -15.37 0.95
C MET A 166 10.23 -13.90 0.59
N VAL A 167 9.67 -13.11 1.51
CA VAL A 167 9.38 -11.67 1.36
C VAL A 167 10.14 -10.89 2.42
N LEU A 168 10.73 -9.76 2.01
CA LEU A 168 11.40 -8.83 2.92
C LEU A 168 10.38 -7.99 3.69
N ALA A 169 10.43 -7.99 5.03
CA ALA A 169 9.47 -7.27 5.86
C ALA A 169 9.99 -5.92 6.37
N PHE A 170 11.19 -5.48 5.98
CA PHE A 170 11.81 -4.25 6.45
C PHE A 170 12.62 -3.54 5.35
N GLY A 171 13.12 -2.33 5.65
CA GLY A 171 14.05 -1.58 4.81
C GLY A 171 13.45 -1.11 3.48
N ARG A 172 14.35 -0.71 2.55
CA ARG A 172 13.99 -0.12 1.25
C ARG A 172 13.24 -1.05 0.29
N HIS A 173 13.42 -2.36 0.45
CA HIS A 173 12.76 -3.38 -0.36
C HIS A 173 11.60 -4.07 0.36
N LYS A 174 11.05 -3.44 1.41
CA LYS A 174 9.93 -3.98 2.19
C LYS A 174 8.74 -4.37 1.29
N GLY A 175 8.25 -5.59 1.47
CA GLY A 175 7.11 -6.14 0.74
C GLY A 175 7.47 -6.81 -0.58
N ARG A 176 8.76 -6.85 -0.94
CA ARG A 176 9.22 -7.49 -2.18
C ARG A 176 9.73 -8.91 -1.93
N HIS A 177 9.59 -9.76 -2.93
CA HIS A 177 10.14 -11.11 -2.91
C HIS A 177 11.66 -11.07 -2.97
N LEU A 178 12.33 -11.95 -2.23
CA LEU A 178 13.79 -12.03 -2.23
C LEU A 178 14.34 -12.42 -3.61
N SER A 179 13.62 -13.24 -4.37
CA SER A 179 13.95 -13.59 -5.75
C SER A 179 14.05 -12.37 -6.67
N GLU A 180 13.12 -11.41 -6.54
CA GLU A 180 13.17 -10.16 -7.31
C GLU A 180 14.37 -9.29 -6.90
N ILE A 181 14.60 -9.18 -5.58
CA ILE A 181 15.69 -8.37 -5.03
C ILE A 181 17.05 -8.98 -5.43
N GLN A 182 17.18 -10.31 -5.46
CA GLN A 182 18.39 -11.00 -5.89
C GLN A 182 18.79 -10.60 -7.31
N PHE A 183 17.81 -10.48 -8.20
CA PHE A 183 18.04 -10.11 -9.59
C PHE A 183 18.32 -8.60 -9.76
N GLU A 184 17.57 -7.74 -9.07
CA GLU A 184 17.65 -6.28 -9.25
C GLU A 184 18.74 -5.62 -8.40
N ASP A 185 19.00 -6.14 -7.18
CA ASP A 185 19.96 -5.57 -6.23
C ASP A 185 20.75 -6.67 -5.50
N PRO A 186 21.63 -7.38 -6.21
CA PRO A 186 22.41 -8.48 -5.61
C PRO A 186 23.29 -8.02 -4.43
N ARG A 187 23.70 -6.74 -4.39
CA ARG A 187 24.51 -6.19 -3.29
C ARG A 187 23.68 -6.12 -1.99
N TYR A 188 22.38 -5.85 -2.12
CA TYR A 188 21.50 -5.86 -0.96
C TYR A 188 21.33 -7.27 -0.40
N ILE A 189 21.18 -8.28 -1.26
CA ILE A 189 21.12 -9.69 -0.85
C ILE A 189 22.42 -10.12 -0.16
N HIS A 190 23.58 -9.73 -0.71
CA HIS A 190 24.86 -10.01 -0.05
C HIS A 190 24.95 -9.37 1.36
N TRP A 191 24.48 -8.14 1.52
CA TRP A 191 24.39 -7.50 2.83
C TRP A 191 23.37 -8.19 3.73
N LEU A 192 22.20 -8.57 3.19
CA LEU A 192 21.12 -9.24 3.94
C LEU A 192 21.61 -10.57 4.54
N LEU A 193 22.38 -11.34 3.77
CA LEU A 193 22.98 -12.61 4.19
C LEU A 193 24.19 -12.44 5.13
N SER A 194 24.56 -11.23 5.51
CA SER A 194 25.56 -10.97 6.54
C SER A 194 24.93 -10.90 7.94
N PRO A 195 25.74 -11.04 9.03
CA PRO A 195 25.25 -10.87 10.41
C PRO A 195 24.62 -9.50 10.70
N LYS A 196 24.92 -8.48 9.87
CA LYS A 196 24.33 -7.14 9.96
C LYS A 196 22.92 -7.07 9.34
N GLY A 197 22.61 -7.94 8.41
CA GLY A 197 21.29 -8.05 7.78
C GLY A 197 20.36 -8.95 8.60
N ILE A 198 20.67 -10.23 8.65
CA ILE A 198 19.97 -11.25 9.45
C ILE A 198 20.94 -11.73 10.54
N GLU A 199 20.61 -11.48 11.81
CA GLU A 199 21.46 -11.83 12.96
C GLU A 199 21.47 -13.34 13.23
N ASP A 200 20.35 -13.99 12.97
CA ASP A 200 20.11 -15.43 13.16
C ASP A 200 20.82 -16.25 12.08
N ASP A 201 21.76 -17.11 12.49
CA ASP A 201 22.56 -17.95 11.58
C ASP A 201 21.69 -18.99 10.85
N GLU A 202 20.73 -19.60 11.54
CA GLU A 202 19.83 -20.58 10.97
C GLU A 202 18.90 -19.95 9.93
N ALA A 203 18.36 -18.76 10.24
CA ALA A 203 17.55 -18.00 9.29
C ALA A 203 18.37 -17.59 8.07
N ARG A 204 19.66 -17.20 8.22
CA ARG A 204 20.53 -16.89 7.07
C ARG A 204 20.73 -18.09 6.16
N GLU A 205 20.99 -19.27 6.71
CA GLU A 205 21.15 -20.50 5.91
C GLU A 205 19.85 -20.89 5.20
N ARG A 206 18.70 -20.73 5.86
CA ARG A 206 17.38 -20.97 5.23
C ARG A 206 17.15 -20.01 4.05
N VAL A 207 17.47 -18.74 4.22
CA VAL A 207 17.34 -17.71 3.15
C VAL A 207 18.30 -18.01 2.00
N LYS A 208 19.55 -18.38 2.31
CA LYS A 208 20.54 -18.75 1.30
C LYS A 208 20.10 -19.97 0.49
N THR A 209 19.69 -21.04 1.16
CA THR A 209 19.17 -22.26 0.51
C THR A 209 17.97 -21.94 -0.40
N TYR A 210 17.08 -21.10 0.05
CA TYR A 210 15.94 -20.65 -0.76
C TYR A 210 16.39 -19.90 -2.04
N LEU A 211 17.36 -19.00 -1.92
CA LEU A 211 17.86 -18.20 -3.06
C LEU A 211 18.69 -19.04 -4.02
N ASP A 212 19.44 -20.02 -3.51
CA ASP A 212 20.25 -20.94 -4.34
C ASP A 212 19.39 -21.96 -5.11
N GLY A 213 18.13 -22.17 -4.67
CA GLY A 213 17.16 -23.06 -5.29
C GLY A 213 16.23 -22.41 -6.34
N LEU A 214 16.40 -21.11 -6.60
CA LEU A 214 15.63 -20.34 -7.61
C LEU A 214 16.29 -20.40 -8.96
#